data_03ce52a0569c0e4f76ab47ff7b80b092
#
_entry.id   03ce52a0569c0e4f76ab47ff7b80b092
#
_cell.length_a   1.000
_cell.length_b   1.000
_cell.length_c   1.000
_cell.angle_alpha   90.00
_cell.angle_beta   90.00
_cell.angle_gamma   90.00
#
_symmetry.space_group_name_H-M   'P 1'
#
loop_
_entity.id
_entity.type
_entity.pdbx_description
1 polymer ?
#
loop_
_entity_poly.entity_id
_entity_poly.type
_entity_poly.pdbx_seq_one_letter_code
_entity_poly.pdbx_strand_id
1 'polypeptide(L)'
;EIRLSLVGSEMCIRDSLMGCGGNNTKAIVEELKNSDWRGIDGVLSVCPYYNKPSQEGLYQHFKAIAEASPLPVVLYNVPGRTGVNLKAETTVRLANDCENIIAIKEASGSLEQVDEIIKNKPARFDVISGDDALTFSMVASGAAGSISVIGNALPKEVSRMIRLEFNGEYEAARTIHHRFTELYSLLFIDGNPAGVKALLHEMGFIENVLRLPLVPTRITTLQKMTEILKTLKI
;
A
#
# COMPACT_ATOMS: atom_id res chain seq x y z
N GLU A 1 19.78 1.64 5.30
CA GLU A 1 18.64 2.56 5.37
C GLU A 1 17.84 2.43 4.09
N ILE A 2 16.73 1.71 4.11
CA ILE A 2 15.75 1.81 3.03
C ILE A 2 15.12 3.18 3.18
N ARG A 3 15.54 4.13 2.36
CA ARG A 3 14.82 5.38 2.21
C ARG A 3 13.55 5.06 1.45
N LEU A 4 12.43 4.94 2.17
CA LEU A 4 11.08 4.86 1.62
C LEU A 4 10.70 6.21 0.98
N SER A 5 11.56 6.76 0.14
CA SER A 5 11.25 7.92 -0.68
C SER A 5 10.68 7.44 -2.01
N LEU A 6 9.48 6.90 -1.96
CA LEU A 6 8.72 6.51 -3.15
C LEU A 6 8.19 7.72 -3.91
N VAL A 7 8.84 8.88 -3.81
CA VAL A 7 8.45 9.99 -4.66
C VAL A 7 9.60 10.96 -4.88
N GLY A 8 10.19 10.86 -6.06
CA GLY A 8 10.78 12.02 -6.72
C GLY A 8 11.93 12.71 -6.00
N SER A 9 13.03 12.02 -5.75
CA SER A 9 14.32 12.67 -5.90
C SER A 9 14.74 12.56 -7.37
N GLU A 10 15.32 13.58 -7.92
CA GLU A 10 15.78 13.62 -9.32
C GLU A 10 16.92 12.65 -9.63
N MET A 11 17.30 11.81 -8.69
CA MET A 11 18.18 10.67 -8.89
C MET A 11 17.35 9.40 -8.83
N CYS A 12 17.29 8.73 -9.96
CA CYS A 12 16.50 7.55 -10.32
C CYS A 12 16.86 6.28 -9.52
N ILE A 13 16.79 6.30 -8.21
CA ILE A 13 16.79 5.09 -7.40
C ILE A 13 15.33 4.87 -7.00
N ARG A 14 14.65 3.99 -7.71
CA ARG A 14 13.34 3.48 -7.33
C ARG A 14 13.57 2.17 -6.61
N ASP A 15 13.41 2.19 -5.30
CA ASP A 15 13.42 0.97 -4.52
C ASP A 15 12.29 0.04 -4.99
N SER A 16 12.60 -1.24 -5.11
CA SER A 16 11.69 -2.25 -5.62
C SER A 16 11.21 -3.14 -4.47
N LEU A 17 9.89 -3.17 -4.24
CA LEU A 17 9.26 -4.12 -3.33
C LEU A 17 8.59 -5.21 -4.15
N MET A 18 9.02 -6.45 -3.98
CA MET A 18 8.39 -7.61 -4.62
C MET A 18 7.33 -8.21 -3.69
N GLY A 19 6.11 -8.41 -4.24
CA GLY A 19 5.05 -9.12 -3.53
C GLY A 19 5.40 -10.60 -3.36
N CYS A 20 5.55 -11.05 -2.11
CA CYS A 20 5.75 -12.45 -1.77
C CYS A 20 4.85 -12.78 -0.58
N GLY A 21 3.71 -13.42 -0.83
CA GLY A 21 2.73 -13.71 0.19
C GLY A 21 1.72 -14.76 -0.25
N GLY A 22 1.02 -15.32 0.72
CA GLY A 22 0.05 -16.39 0.49
C GLY A 22 -0.53 -16.88 1.81
N ASN A 23 -1.23 -18.00 1.77
CA ASN A 23 -1.83 -18.60 2.95
C ASN A 23 -1.19 -19.94 3.38
N ASN A 24 -0.01 -20.25 2.81
CA ASN A 24 0.81 -21.40 3.19
C ASN A 24 2.23 -20.91 3.54
N THR A 25 2.53 -20.80 4.82
CA THR A 25 3.82 -20.31 5.34
C THR A 25 5.01 -21.07 4.75
N LYS A 26 4.92 -22.41 4.67
CA LYS A 26 6.01 -23.23 4.15
C LYS A 26 6.34 -22.89 2.70
N ALA A 27 5.32 -22.73 1.84
CA ALA A 27 5.53 -22.39 0.44
C ALA A 27 6.19 -21.01 0.27
N ILE A 28 5.81 -20.02 1.08
CA ILE A 28 6.42 -18.69 1.06
C ILE A 28 7.88 -18.75 1.51
N VAL A 29 8.17 -19.50 2.58
CA VAL A 29 9.54 -19.70 3.07
C VAL A 29 10.42 -20.38 2.02
N GLU A 30 9.89 -21.36 1.30
CA GLU A 30 10.59 -22.02 0.19
C GLU A 30 10.84 -21.06 -0.99
N GLU A 31 9.86 -20.24 -1.33
CA GLU A 31 9.99 -19.20 -2.36
C GLU A 31 11.08 -18.19 -1.97
N LEU A 32 11.06 -17.66 -0.74
CA LEU A 32 12.06 -16.71 -0.24
C LEU A 32 13.49 -17.26 -0.30
N LYS A 33 13.68 -18.55 -0.01
CA LYS A 33 14.99 -19.20 0.00
C LYS A 33 15.53 -19.53 -1.41
N ASN A 34 14.64 -19.75 -2.37
CA ASN A 34 15.02 -20.30 -3.70
C ASN A 34 14.91 -19.28 -4.83
N SER A 35 14.32 -18.09 -4.60
CA SER A 35 14.18 -17.07 -5.63
C SER A 35 15.45 -16.23 -5.80
N ASP A 36 15.61 -15.68 -7.00
CA ASP A 36 16.64 -14.69 -7.29
C ASP A 36 16.13 -13.30 -6.95
N TRP A 37 16.74 -12.67 -5.97
CA TRP A 37 16.36 -11.36 -5.46
C TRP A 37 17.21 -10.20 -5.97
N ARG A 38 18.03 -10.42 -7.01
CA ARG A 38 18.87 -9.35 -7.56
C ARG A 38 18.03 -8.20 -8.10
N GLY A 39 18.35 -6.98 -7.67
CA GLY A 39 17.62 -5.77 -8.05
C GLY A 39 16.29 -5.56 -7.30
N ILE A 40 16.03 -6.34 -6.25
CA ILE A 40 14.90 -6.18 -5.35
C ILE A 40 15.40 -5.69 -4.00
N ASP A 41 14.80 -4.64 -3.46
CA ASP A 41 15.22 -3.98 -2.21
C ASP A 41 14.46 -4.48 -0.99
N GLY A 42 13.28 -5.06 -1.18
CA GLY A 42 12.47 -5.58 -0.09
C GLY A 42 11.30 -6.45 -0.54
N VAL A 43 10.69 -7.11 0.43
CA VAL A 43 9.54 -8.01 0.24
C VAL A 43 8.29 -7.39 0.83
N LEU A 44 7.21 -7.32 0.03
CA LEU A 44 5.87 -6.97 0.52
C LEU A 44 5.06 -8.24 0.77
N SER A 45 4.81 -8.58 2.05
CA SER A 45 4.14 -9.82 2.43
C SER A 45 2.75 -9.54 2.99
N VAL A 46 1.72 -9.98 2.26
CA VAL A 46 0.32 -9.82 2.64
C VAL A 46 -0.09 -10.84 3.70
N CYS A 47 -1.02 -10.45 4.60
CA CYS A 47 -1.63 -11.39 5.54
C CYS A 47 -2.22 -12.60 4.82
N PRO A 48 -2.13 -13.82 5.42
CA PRO A 48 -2.78 -15.00 4.87
C PRO A 48 -4.27 -14.75 4.60
N TYR A 49 -4.70 -15.06 3.40
CA TYR A 49 -6.09 -14.90 2.99
C TYR A 49 -6.83 -16.23 3.07
N TYR A 50 -8.17 -16.19 3.13
CA TYR A 50 -9.08 -17.32 3.13
C TYR A 50 -9.14 -18.12 4.44
N ASN A 51 -8.00 -18.64 4.96
CA ASN A 51 -7.94 -19.50 6.15
C ASN A 51 -7.97 -18.76 7.50
N LYS A 52 -7.94 -17.41 7.49
CA LYS A 52 -8.18 -16.52 8.65
C LYS A 52 -7.47 -16.97 9.94
N PRO A 53 -6.13 -17.00 9.99
CA PRO A 53 -5.40 -17.41 11.16
C PRO A 53 -5.67 -16.49 12.37
N SER A 54 -5.44 -17.03 13.59
CA SER A 54 -5.44 -16.22 14.81
C SER A 54 -4.28 -15.22 14.83
N GLN A 55 -4.28 -14.27 15.78
CA GLN A 55 -3.18 -13.30 15.94
C GLN A 55 -1.84 -14.00 16.19
N GLU A 56 -1.83 -15.08 17.01
CA GLU A 56 -0.61 -15.88 17.21
C GLU A 56 -0.20 -16.60 15.90
N GLY A 57 -1.16 -17.10 15.13
CA GLY A 57 -0.89 -17.67 13.81
C GLY A 57 -0.28 -16.67 12.84
N LEU A 58 -0.77 -15.42 12.82
CA LEU A 58 -0.18 -14.31 12.06
C LEU A 58 1.25 -13.99 12.52
N TYR A 59 1.45 -13.93 13.82
CA TYR A 59 2.78 -13.68 14.38
C TYR A 59 3.78 -14.76 13.95
N GLN A 60 3.46 -16.03 14.12
CA GLN A 60 4.34 -17.15 13.74
C GLN A 60 4.58 -17.18 12.21
N HIS A 61 3.55 -16.87 11.42
CA HIS A 61 3.64 -16.79 9.99
C HIS A 61 4.67 -15.73 9.54
N PHE A 62 4.52 -14.48 10.01
CA PHE A 62 5.42 -13.40 9.63
C PHE A 62 6.82 -13.53 10.24
N LYS A 63 6.93 -14.11 11.44
CA LYS A 63 8.23 -14.44 12.02
C LYS A 63 9.00 -15.43 11.15
N ALA A 64 8.35 -16.51 10.70
CA ALA A 64 8.98 -17.49 9.81
C ALA A 64 9.37 -16.87 8.45
N ILE A 65 8.56 -15.95 7.92
CA ILE A 65 8.88 -15.18 6.71
C ILE A 65 10.11 -14.29 6.95
N ALA A 66 10.14 -13.55 8.05
CA ALA A 66 11.27 -12.70 8.41
C ALA A 66 12.56 -13.50 8.55
N GLU A 67 12.53 -14.63 9.25
CA GLU A 67 13.69 -15.52 9.42
C GLU A 67 14.20 -16.12 8.10
N ALA A 68 13.34 -16.32 7.12
CA ALA A 68 13.69 -16.89 5.81
C ALA A 68 14.08 -15.83 4.77
N SER A 69 13.66 -14.57 4.95
CA SER A 69 13.85 -13.53 3.95
C SER A 69 15.29 -13.00 3.94
N PRO A 70 15.96 -13.00 2.77
CA PRO A 70 17.26 -12.36 2.63
C PRO A 70 17.17 -10.83 2.53
N LEU A 71 15.94 -10.29 2.45
CA LEU A 71 15.65 -8.87 2.27
C LEU A 71 14.75 -8.35 3.39
N PRO A 72 14.73 -7.03 3.62
CA PRO A 72 13.76 -6.40 4.51
C PRO A 72 12.32 -6.74 4.14
N VAL A 73 11.47 -6.91 5.15
CA VAL A 73 10.07 -7.30 5.00
C VAL A 73 9.16 -6.14 5.36
N VAL A 74 8.23 -5.83 4.47
CA VAL A 74 7.09 -4.93 4.70
C VAL A 74 5.85 -5.78 4.88
N LEU A 75 5.22 -5.72 6.05
CA LEU A 75 3.94 -6.37 6.31
C LEU A 75 2.84 -5.71 5.47
N TYR A 76 1.84 -6.46 5.04
CA TYR A 76 0.67 -5.89 4.36
C TYR A 76 -0.63 -6.35 4.99
N ASN A 77 -1.31 -5.42 5.66
CA ASN A 77 -2.60 -5.63 6.29
C ASN A 77 -3.72 -5.04 5.43
N VAL A 78 -4.61 -5.90 4.91
CA VAL A 78 -5.73 -5.51 4.05
C VAL A 78 -6.95 -6.41 4.30
N PRO A 79 -7.63 -6.25 5.44
CA PRO A 79 -8.71 -7.14 5.89
C PRO A 79 -9.85 -7.29 4.87
N GLY A 80 -10.16 -6.24 4.11
CA GLY A 80 -11.17 -6.28 3.06
C GLY A 80 -10.88 -7.27 1.93
N ARG A 81 -9.61 -7.69 1.77
CA ARG A 81 -9.21 -8.69 0.77
C ARG A 81 -8.87 -10.04 1.38
N THR A 82 -8.25 -10.05 2.54
CA THR A 82 -7.75 -11.27 3.19
C THR A 82 -8.79 -11.94 4.09
N GLY A 83 -9.74 -11.15 4.62
CA GLY A 83 -10.71 -11.60 5.62
C GLY A 83 -10.11 -11.72 7.03
N VAL A 84 -8.87 -11.29 7.25
CA VAL A 84 -8.21 -11.27 8.57
C VAL A 84 -7.51 -9.93 8.78
N ASN A 85 -7.58 -9.40 10.00
CA ASN A 85 -6.90 -8.18 10.40
C ASN A 85 -5.67 -8.50 11.25
N LEU A 86 -4.51 -7.98 10.87
CA LEU A 86 -3.32 -7.95 11.70
C LEU A 86 -3.45 -6.78 12.68
N LYS A 87 -3.75 -7.07 13.95
CA LYS A 87 -3.98 -6.05 14.97
C LYS A 87 -2.71 -5.26 15.31
N ALA A 88 -2.89 -4.05 15.85
CA ALA A 88 -1.79 -3.18 16.26
C ALA A 88 -0.82 -3.87 17.22
N GLU A 89 -1.31 -4.56 18.25
CA GLU A 89 -0.49 -5.30 19.21
C GLU A 89 0.41 -6.35 18.53
N THR A 90 -0.14 -7.14 17.60
CA THR A 90 0.62 -8.16 16.87
C THR A 90 1.64 -7.52 15.93
N THR A 91 1.27 -6.42 15.27
CA THR A 91 2.17 -5.65 14.41
C THR A 91 3.36 -5.11 15.20
N VAL A 92 3.11 -4.47 16.33
CA VAL A 92 4.15 -3.92 17.20
C VAL A 92 5.05 -5.02 17.77
N ARG A 93 4.48 -6.16 18.17
CA ARG A 93 5.25 -7.33 18.62
C ARG A 93 6.20 -7.83 17.52
N LEU A 94 5.71 -8.00 16.30
CA LEU A 94 6.55 -8.37 15.13
C LEU A 94 7.65 -7.35 14.86
N ALA A 95 7.32 -6.07 14.91
CA ALA A 95 8.28 -5.00 14.71
C ALA A 95 9.39 -4.99 15.78
N ASN A 96 9.11 -5.40 17.01
CA ASN A 96 10.11 -5.49 18.07
C ASN A 96 10.96 -6.77 17.97
N ASP A 97 10.33 -7.91 17.66
CA ASP A 97 10.96 -9.22 17.71
C ASP A 97 11.76 -9.58 16.44
N CYS A 98 11.46 -8.91 15.29
CA CYS A 98 12.08 -9.19 14.00
C CYS A 98 12.71 -7.92 13.42
N GLU A 99 14.03 -7.80 13.47
CA GLU A 99 14.73 -6.58 13.03
C GLU A 99 14.56 -6.26 11.55
N ASN A 100 14.42 -7.28 10.70
CA ASN A 100 14.22 -7.13 9.26
C ASN A 100 12.76 -6.89 8.85
N ILE A 101 11.80 -6.92 9.79
CA ILE A 101 10.46 -6.36 9.57
C ILE A 101 10.53 -4.86 9.81
N ILE A 102 10.56 -4.08 8.73
CA ILE A 102 10.88 -2.66 8.75
C ILE A 102 9.67 -1.74 8.65
N ALA A 103 8.55 -2.23 8.12
CA ALA A 103 7.35 -1.43 7.91
C ALA A 103 6.09 -2.27 7.83
N ILE A 104 4.96 -1.59 7.90
CA ILE A 104 3.65 -2.12 7.52
C ILE A 104 2.99 -1.22 6.47
N LYS A 105 2.50 -1.82 5.37
CA LYS A 105 1.48 -1.22 4.52
C LYS A 105 0.12 -1.47 5.16
N GLU A 106 -0.46 -0.43 5.74
CA GLU A 106 -1.71 -0.52 6.49
C GLU A 106 -2.89 -0.06 5.62
N ALA A 107 -3.84 -0.96 5.42
CA ALA A 107 -5.04 -0.76 4.62
C ALA A 107 -6.28 -1.39 5.30
N SER A 108 -6.35 -1.33 6.63
CA SER A 108 -7.52 -1.81 7.39
C SER A 108 -8.72 -0.87 7.30
N GLY A 109 -8.50 0.39 6.96
CA GLY A 109 -9.54 1.41 7.01
C GLY A 109 -9.74 2.02 8.42
N SER A 110 -8.94 1.65 9.43
CA SER A 110 -9.05 2.13 10.81
C SER A 110 -7.92 3.08 11.16
N LEU A 111 -8.22 4.38 11.27
CA LEU A 111 -7.26 5.37 11.78
C LEU A 111 -6.90 5.11 13.24
N GLU A 112 -7.82 4.58 14.04
CA GLU A 112 -7.55 4.20 15.43
C GLU A 112 -6.44 3.14 15.50
N GLN A 113 -6.49 2.10 14.66
CA GLN A 113 -5.44 1.09 14.59
C GLN A 113 -4.11 1.67 14.09
N VAL A 114 -4.16 2.58 13.12
CA VAL A 114 -2.98 3.30 12.62
C VAL A 114 -2.30 4.08 13.74
N ASP A 115 -3.06 4.87 14.50
CA ASP A 115 -2.56 5.68 15.62
C ASP A 115 -1.98 4.80 16.74
N GLU A 116 -2.62 3.65 17.03
CA GLU A 116 -2.11 2.68 18.00
C GLU A 116 -0.76 2.10 17.58
N ILE A 117 -0.60 1.76 16.29
CA ILE A 117 0.67 1.28 15.76
C ILE A 117 1.75 2.38 15.83
N ILE A 118 1.44 3.59 15.35
CA ILE A 118 2.38 4.72 15.33
C ILE A 118 2.87 5.06 16.73
N LYS A 119 1.96 5.07 17.71
CA LYS A 119 2.27 5.35 19.11
C LYS A 119 3.24 4.33 19.72
N ASN A 120 3.11 3.04 19.39
CA ASN A 120 3.78 1.96 20.11
C ASN A 120 4.91 1.29 19.32
N LYS A 121 5.08 1.62 18.04
CA LYS A 121 6.12 1.03 17.17
C LYS A 121 7.53 1.45 17.60
N PRO A 122 8.56 0.60 17.37
CA PRO A 122 9.95 1.04 17.50
C PRO A 122 10.30 2.10 16.45
N ALA A 123 11.29 2.95 16.75
CA ALA A 123 11.69 4.08 15.88
C ALA A 123 12.09 3.65 14.46
N ARG A 124 12.64 2.44 14.31
CA ARG A 124 13.08 1.87 13.02
C ARG A 124 11.95 1.33 12.14
N PHE A 125 10.74 1.27 12.64
CA PHE A 125 9.60 0.68 11.94
C PHE A 125 8.69 1.76 11.38
N ASP A 126 8.29 1.64 10.11
CA ASP A 126 7.45 2.61 9.44
C ASP A 126 6.02 2.12 9.23
N VAL A 127 5.07 3.06 9.29
CA VAL A 127 3.69 2.84 8.87
C VAL A 127 3.49 3.53 7.51
N ILE A 128 3.03 2.77 6.52
CA ILE A 128 2.81 3.24 5.15
C ILE A 128 1.33 3.09 4.84
N SER A 129 0.70 4.13 4.33
CA SER A 129 -0.69 4.05 3.91
C SER A 129 -0.85 3.11 2.70
N GLY A 130 -1.81 2.20 2.78
CA GLY A 130 -2.28 1.37 1.67
C GLY A 130 -3.68 1.76 1.18
N ASP A 131 -4.23 2.88 1.68
CA ASP A 131 -5.56 3.39 1.39
C ASP A 131 -5.50 4.87 0.98
N ASP A 132 -5.74 5.14 -0.30
CA ASP A 132 -5.63 6.50 -0.87
C ASP A 132 -6.58 7.50 -0.18
N ALA A 133 -7.77 7.06 0.21
CA ALA A 133 -8.75 7.92 0.88
C ALA A 133 -8.31 8.33 2.29
N LEU A 134 -7.47 7.52 2.94
CA LEU A 134 -6.98 7.77 4.29
C LEU A 134 -5.53 8.30 4.33
N THR A 135 -4.84 8.33 3.20
CA THR A 135 -3.42 8.71 3.13
C THR A 135 -3.13 10.04 3.80
N PHE A 136 -3.92 11.08 3.50
CA PHE A 136 -3.77 12.40 4.12
C PHE A 136 -3.85 12.32 5.67
N SER A 137 -4.87 11.66 6.21
CA SER A 137 -5.03 11.53 7.66
C SER A 137 -3.94 10.68 8.30
N MET A 138 -3.50 9.62 7.62
CA MET A 138 -2.44 8.73 8.13
C MET A 138 -1.08 9.44 8.16
N VAL A 139 -0.74 10.24 7.14
CA VAL A 139 0.51 11.01 7.11
C VAL A 139 0.48 12.11 8.16
N ALA A 140 -0.65 12.79 8.34
CA ALA A 140 -0.82 13.78 9.42
C ALA A 140 -0.66 13.15 10.80
N SER A 141 -1.02 11.87 10.99
CA SER A 141 -0.80 11.11 12.24
C SER A 141 0.64 10.57 12.38
N GLY A 142 1.48 10.67 11.36
CA GLY A 142 2.89 10.25 11.42
C GLY A 142 3.25 9.02 10.58
N ALA A 143 2.42 8.64 9.61
CA ALA A 143 2.80 7.64 8.62
C ALA A 143 3.91 8.17 7.69
N ALA A 144 4.81 7.28 7.25
CA ALA A 144 5.99 7.62 6.47
C ALA A 144 5.70 7.86 4.97
N GLY A 145 4.47 7.62 4.52
CA GLY A 145 4.09 7.79 3.12
C GLY A 145 2.99 6.84 2.68
N SER A 146 2.93 6.54 1.38
CA SER A 146 1.87 5.69 0.80
C SER A 146 2.39 4.77 -0.30
N ILE A 147 1.83 3.57 -0.35
CA ILE A 147 1.83 2.70 -1.53
C ILE A 147 0.44 2.78 -2.15
N SER A 148 0.28 3.71 -3.06
CA SER A 148 -0.98 4.25 -3.56
C SER A 148 -1.47 3.56 -4.83
N VAL A 149 -2.79 3.49 -5.00
CA VAL A 149 -3.44 3.08 -6.26
C VAL A 149 -3.53 4.25 -7.21
N ILE A 150 -4.07 5.38 -6.78
CA ILE A 150 -4.19 6.59 -7.62
C ILE A 150 -2.82 7.15 -8.02
N GLY A 151 -1.79 6.90 -7.22
CA GLY A 151 -0.42 7.29 -7.52
C GLY A 151 0.15 6.65 -8.81
N ASN A 152 -0.43 5.56 -9.31
CA ASN A 152 -0.07 5.02 -10.63
C ASN A 152 -0.50 5.95 -11.78
N ALA A 153 -1.62 6.64 -11.63
CA ALA A 153 -2.14 7.57 -12.63
C ALA A 153 -1.68 9.02 -12.38
N LEU A 154 -1.64 9.43 -11.12
CA LEU A 154 -1.35 10.81 -10.70
C LEU A 154 -0.16 10.90 -9.72
N PRO A 155 1.03 10.40 -10.10
CA PRO A 155 2.18 10.31 -9.18
C PRO A 155 2.65 11.68 -8.70
N LYS A 156 2.61 12.70 -9.54
CA LYS A 156 3.03 14.07 -9.19
C LYS A 156 2.15 14.66 -8.09
N GLU A 157 0.84 14.47 -8.21
CA GLU A 157 -0.14 15.03 -7.28
C GLU A 157 -0.10 14.35 -5.91
N VAL A 158 -0.07 13.02 -5.90
CA VAL A 158 0.05 12.24 -4.66
C VAL A 158 1.35 12.58 -3.93
N SER A 159 2.44 12.60 -4.67
CA SER A 159 3.75 12.98 -4.18
C SER A 159 3.79 14.38 -3.59
N ARG A 160 3.21 15.35 -4.30
CA ARG A 160 3.13 16.73 -3.84
C ARG A 160 2.30 16.82 -2.55
N MET A 161 1.18 16.13 -2.47
CA MET A 161 0.34 16.09 -1.27
C MET A 161 1.14 15.65 -0.04
N ILE A 162 1.81 14.50 -0.15
CA ILE A 162 2.60 13.93 0.96
C ILE A 162 3.77 14.85 1.35
N ARG A 163 4.48 15.45 0.37
CA ARG A 163 5.55 16.40 0.67
C ARG A 163 5.07 17.66 1.38
N LEU A 164 3.92 18.19 0.99
CA LEU A 164 3.31 19.34 1.67
C LEU A 164 2.99 19.02 3.14
N GLU A 165 2.49 17.80 3.41
CA GLU A 165 2.23 17.37 4.78
C GLU A 165 3.52 17.27 5.60
N PHE A 166 4.60 16.69 5.05
CA PHE A 166 5.90 16.62 5.72
C PHE A 166 6.50 18.01 5.99
N ASN A 167 6.16 19.00 5.18
CA ASN A 167 6.55 20.39 5.41
C ASN A 167 5.62 21.16 6.37
N GLY A 168 4.55 20.54 6.86
CA GLY A 168 3.55 21.20 7.72
C GLY A 168 2.52 22.05 6.95
N GLU A 169 2.50 21.96 5.62
CA GLU A 169 1.60 22.72 4.73
C GLU A 169 0.25 21.99 4.55
N TYR A 170 -0.41 21.67 5.66
CA TYR A 170 -1.61 20.83 5.66
C TYR A 170 -2.80 21.39 4.87
N GLU A 171 -2.98 22.71 4.79
CA GLU A 171 -4.08 23.29 4.00
C GLU A 171 -3.91 23.04 2.50
N ALA A 172 -2.69 23.21 2.01
CA ALA A 172 -2.36 22.94 0.62
C ALA A 172 -2.47 21.44 0.28
N ALA A 173 -1.98 20.58 1.16
CA ALA A 173 -2.11 19.13 1.03
C ALA A 173 -3.59 18.69 1.02
N ARG A 174 -4.39 19.18 1.95
CA ARG A 174 -5.83 18.90 2.04
C ARG A 174 -6.58 19.33 0.78
N THR A 175 -6.21 20.43 0.19
CA THR A 175 -6.79 20.90 -1.09
C THR A 175 -6.55 19.86 -2.20
N ILE A 176 -5.36 19.26 -2.27
CA ILE A 176 -5.05 18.19 -3.22
C ILE A 176 -5.87 16.95 -2.88
N HIS A 177 -5.91 16.53 -1.62
CA HIS A 177 -6.69 15.38 -1.16
C HIS A 177 -8.16 15.48 -1.58
N HIS A 178 -8.82 16.59 -1.25
CA HIS A 178 -10.23 16.81 -1.56
C HIS A 178 -10.52 16.83 -3.06
N ARG A 179 -9.57 17.28 -3.86
CA ARG A 179 -9.69 17.30 -5.32
C ARG A 179 -9.87 15.91 -5.93
N PHE A 180 -9.38 14.85 -5.27
CA PHE A 180 -9.41 13.49 -5.76
C PHE A 180 -10.37 12.55 -5.01
N THR A 181 -11.14 13.06 -4.06
CA THR A 181 -12.01 12.25 -3.19
C THR A 181 -12.96 11.34 -3.98
N GLU A 182 -13.57 11.85 -5.05
CA GLU A 182 -14.47 11.05 -5.89
C GLU A 182 -13.72 9.94 -6.65
N LEU A 183 -12.50 10.22 -7.12
CA LEU A 183 -11.68 9.22 -7.82
C LEU A 183 -11.30 8.08 -6.89
N TYR A 184 -10.99 8.32 -5.61
CA TYR A 184 -10.66 7.25 -4.68
C TYR A 184 -11.74 6.16 -4.65
N SER A 185 -13.02 6.56 -4.58
CA SER A 185 -14.14 5.62 -4.59
C SER A 185 -14.31 4.92 -5.95
N LEU A 186 -14.19 5.66 -7.06
CA LEU A 186 -14.36 5.10 -8.41
C LEU A 186 -13.28 4.08 -8.77
N LEU A 187 -12.06 4.21 -8.23
CA LEU A 187 -10.99 3.26 -8.47
C LEU A 187 -11.26 1.86 -7.88
N PHE A 188 -12.22 1.75 -6.94
CA PHE A 188 -12.51 0.48 -6.24
C PHE A 188 -13.92 -0.06 -6.46
N ILE A 189 -14.88 0.77 -6.92
CA ILE A 189 -16.30 0.38 -7.02
C ILE A 189 -16.55 -0.84 -7.92
N ASP A 190 -15.77 -1.00 -8.98
CA ASP A 190 -15.80 -2.16 -9.89
C ASP A 190 -14.57 -3.07 -9.70
N GLY A 191 -13.84 -2.86 -8.61
CA GLY A 191 -12.63 -3.59 -8.25
C GLY A 191 -11.34 -2.91 -8.70
N ASN A 192 -10.28 -3.20 -7.96
CA ASN A 192 -8.91 -2.79 -8.27
C ASN A 192 -8.09 -4.04 -8.61
N PRO A 193 -7.36 -4.06 -9.75
CA PRO A 193 -6.87 -2.94 -10.57
C PRO A 193 -7.77 -2.49 -11.73
N ALA A 194 -9.02 -2.97 -11.88
CA ALA A 194 -9.87 -2.57 -13.01
C ALA A 194 -10.05 -1.04 -13.08
N GLY A 195 -10.36 -0.40 -11.95
CA GLY A 195 -10.55 1.06 -11.87
C GLY A 195 -9.33 1.86 -12.28
N VAL A 196 -8.14 1.56 -11.75
CA VAL A 196 -6.92 2.32 -12.09
C VAL A 196 -6.48 2.10 -13.52
N LYS A 197 -6.71 0.90 -14.08
CA LYS A 197 -6.42 0.64 -15.51
C LYS A 197 -7.37 1.40 -16.42
N ALA A 198 -8.64 1.50 -16.06
CA ALA A 198 -9.60 2.33 -16.78
C ALA A 198 -9.18 3.82 -16.76
N LEU A 199 -8.77 4.33 -15.58
CA LEU A 199 -8.28 5.71 -15.46
C LEU A 199 -7.03 5.97 -16.34
N LEU A 200 -6.05 5.08 -16.29
CA LEU A 200 -4.83 5.19 -17.11
C LEU A 200 -5.13 5.10 -18.62
N HIS A 201 -6.13 4.30 -18.99
CA HIS A 201 -6.59 4.23 -20.39
C HIS A 201 -7.22 5.54 -20.85
N GLU A 202 -8.11 6.14 -20.07
CA GLU A 202 -8.72 7.44 -20.37
C GLU A 202 -7.68 8.57 -20.47
N MET A 203 -6.58 8.43 -19.73
CA MET A 203 -5.43 9.35 -19.82
C MET A 203 -4.50 9.04 -21.02
N GLY A 204 -4.77 7.99 -21.79
CA GLY A 204 -3.99 7.62 -22.97
C GLY A 204 -2.65 6.92 -22.69
N PHE A 205 -2.41 6.41 -21.49
CA PHE A 205 -1.14 5.77 -21.14
C PHE A 205 -1.08 4.28 -21.46
N ILE A 206 -2.22 3.56 -21.40
CA ILE A 206 -2.26 2.10 -21.58
C ILE A 206 -3.53 1.66 -22.31
N GLU A 207 -3.54 0.44 -22.82
CA GLU A 207 -4.76 -0.27 -23.22
C GLU A 207 -5.50 -0.82 -22.01
N ASN A 208 -6.85 -0.75 -22.03
CA ASN A 208 -7.69 -1.28 -20.93
C ASN A 208 -7.89 -2.79 -21.04
N VAL A 209 -6.78 -3.54 -20.90
CA VAL A 209 -6.76 -5.00 -20.99
C VAL A 209 -6.61 -5.59 -19.59
N LEU A 210 -7.48 -6.53 -19.25
CA LEU A 210 -7.47 -7.26 -17.99
C LEU A 210 -7.44 -8.76 -18.23
N ARG A 211 -6.84 -9.50 -17.31
CA ARG A 211 -6.87 -10.97 -17.29
C ARG A 211 -8.00 -11.45 -16.39
N LEU A 212 -8.73 -12.47 -16.82
CA LEU A 212 -9.73 -13.12 -15.97
C LEU A 212 -9.11 -13.57 -14.61
N PRO A 213 -9.87 -13.45 -13.53
CA PRO A 213 -11.30 -13.14 -13.40
C PRO A 213 -11.65 -11.65 -13.45
N LEU A 214 -10.70 -10.75 -13.64
CA LEU A 214 -10.95 -9.32 -13.73
C LEU A 214 -11.49 -8.95 -15.12
N VAL A 215 -12.45 -8.02 -15.14
CA VAL A 215 -13.08 -7.50 -16.35
C VAL A 215 -13.02 -5.95 -16.30
N PRO A 216 -13.19 -5.26 -17.45
CA PRO A 216 -13.26 -3.81 -17.47
C PRO A 216 -14.37 -3.26 -16.56
N THR A 217 -14.17 -2.04 -16.08
CA THR A 217 -15.17 -1.30 -15.30
C THR A 217 -16.46 -1.10 -16.10
N ARG A 218 -17.57 -0.88 -15.40
CA ARG A 218 -18.84 -0.50 -16.02
C ARG A 218 -18.69 0.79 -16.80
N ILE A 219 -19.45 0.92 -17.91
CA ILE A 219 -19.46 2.12 -18.74
C ILE A 219 -19.82 3.38 -17.93
N THR A 220 -20.73 3.26 -16.96
CA THR A 220 -21.14 4.36 -16.08
C THR A 220 -20.00 4.84 -15.16
N THR A 221 -19.16 3.92 -14.68
CA THR A 221 -17.96 4.26 -13.90
C THR A 221 -16.93 4.97 -14.76
N LEU A 222 -16.68 4.46 -15.97
CA LEU A 222 -15.76 5.05 -16.93
C LEU A 222 -16.18 6.49 -17.31
N GLN A 223 -17.47 6.70 -17.62
CA GLN A 223 -18.01 8.03 -17.94
C GLN A 223 -17.78 9.04 -16.81
N LYS A 224 -18.03 8.65 -15.55
CA LYS A 224 -17.75 9.50 -14.39
C LYS A 224 -16.26 9.84 -14.26
N MET A 225 -15.37 8.86 -14.45
CA MET A 225 -13.92 9.12 -14.44
C MET A 225 -13.53 10.13 -15.52
N THR A 226 -14.05 9.98 -16.75
CA THR A 226 -13.79 10.90 -17.87
C THR A 226 -14.27 12.33 -17.56
N GLU A 227 -15.45 12.47 -16.94
CA GLU A 227 -15.99 13.79 -16.52
C GLU A 227 -15.08 14.44 -15.46
N ILE A 228 -14.62 13.67 -14.48
CA ILE A 228 -13.71 14.16 -13.44
C ILE A 228 -12.38 14.59 -14.06
N LEU A 229 -11.78 13.79 -14.95
CA LEU A 229 -10.53 14.16 -15.64
C LEU A 229 -10.66 15.49 -16.38
N LYS A 230 -11.77 15.71 -17.11
CA LYS A 230 -12.05 16.99 -17.78
C LYS A 230 -12.13 18.16 -16.79
N THR A 231 -12.81 17.97 -15.65
CA THR A 231 -12.94 18.99 -14.61
C THR A 231 -11.60 19.33 -13.97
N LEU A 232 -10.76 18.31 -13.78
CA LEU A 232 -9.43 18.45 -13.21
C LEU A 232 -8.39 19.00 -14.19
N LYS A 233 -8.73 19.07 -15.49
CA LYS A 233 -7.82 19.47 -16.58
C LYS A 233 -6.55 18.61 -16.63
N ILE A 234 -6.73 17.34 -16.47
CA ILE A 234 -5.68 16.29 -16.51
C ILE A 234 -5.85 15.48 -17.80
#